data_90f4a686b2efc4d1c5ef5ca87e3e611c
#
_entry.id   90f4a686b2efc4d1c5ef5ca87e3e611c
#
_cell.length_a   1.000
_cell.length_b   1.000
_cell.length_c   1.000
_cell.angle_alpha   90.00
_cell.angle_beta   90.00
_cell.angle_gamma   90.00
#
_symmetry.space_group_name_H-M   'P 1'
#
loop_
_entity.id
_entity.type
_entity.pdbx_description
1 polymer ?
#
loop_
_entity_poly.entity_id
_entity_poly.type
_entity_poly.pdbx_seq_one_letter_code
_entity_poly.pdbx_strand_id
1 'polypeptide(L)'
;MKNAVRDMVERMTGGNTKVAEICASAVADLEEGDVCRRLGEDELRILSEVSNVVHAAGDDTPAEDVMAPFVVSGNLLYTRRNWQYERNVAERIGRMSRNVSAGDVALPDDEFYSLLREEQRKTVAAMCKSQFSILTGGPGTGKTHTVARAVKFLKDANPDLRLALAAPTGKAAARMTESMSNAGVTAAPATTIHSLLGVRYDQVSFRHGRENPLPIDWLIVDEASMIGMPLMSNLLDALHDGCRLTLVGDVDQLASVERGHVFGDLCRMRGVSISRLLESTRFPPDGEIARIAGAVNGNNPAEVMSVLRAESGVVSYVDLSKTSSVAPAGWTGFAEMCRKRFGAFADSGDPKTALDRINDFRILCALRHGPYGVDRLNEFVRKILGRGCPEPMMITQNDRLQDVANGDIGVVMPDDPRRLHLPSVDGTRSIRLECLPATEPAFATTIHKSQGSEFNDVAIVLPPDGVSPLLTREILYTGITRTKGGVRLYASEASVEACCIKAVERVTGLIKPHS
;
A
#
# COMPACT_ATOMS: atom_id res chain seq x y z
N MET A 1 -11.81 17.75 -13.35
CA MET A 1 -11.01 18.87 -12.79
C MET A 1 -10.25 19.63 -13.87
N LYS A 2 -9.66 18.97 -14.87
CA LYS A 2 -8.85 19.55 -15.96
C LYS A 2 -9.51 20.80 -16.64
N ASN A 3 -10.77 20.73 -17.08
CA ASN A 3 -11.45 21.85 -17.76
C ASN A 3 -11.64 23.08 -16.85
N ALA A 4 -12.00 22.88 -15.59
CA ALA A 4 -12.18 23.97 -14.65
C ALA A 4 -10.85 24.71 -14.36
N VAL A 5 -9.73 23.99 -14.32
CA VAL A 5 -8.39 24.58 -14.17
C VAL A 5 -8.01 25.36 -15.42
N ARG A 6 -8.26 24.79 -16.61
CA ARG A 6 -8.02 25.50 -17.87
C ARG A 6 -8.76 26.83 -17.90
N ASP A 7 -10.06 26.84 -17.65
CA ASP A 7 -10.90 28.05 -17.68
C ASP A 7 -10.47 29.08 -16.60
N MET A 8 -10.00 28.61 -15.43
CA MET A 8 -9.44 29.48 -14.39
C MET A 8 -8.15 30.16 -14.86
N VAL A 9 -7.21 29.37 -15.39
CA VAL A 9 -5.90 29.87 -15.84
C VAL A 9 -6.04 30.80 -17.05
N GLU A 10 -6.91 30.49 -18.03
CA GLU A 10 -7.21 31.39 -19.14
C GLU A 10 -7.68 32.77 -18.66
N ARG A 11 -8.60 32.81 -17.69
CA ARG A 11 -9.05 34.08 -17.09
C ARG A 11 -7.93 34.83 -16.38
N MET A 12 -7.08 34.13 -15.63
CA MET A 12 -5.95 34.75 -14.91
C MET A 12 -4.85 35.28 -15.84
N THR A 13 -4.70 34.71 -17.02
CA THR A 13 -3.67 35.07 -18.00
C THR A 13 -4.18 35.93 -19.17
N GLY A 14 -5.43 36.43 -19.09
CA GLY A 14 -6.02 37.26 -20.14
C GLY A 14 -6.26 36.50 -21.46
N GLY A 15 -6.52 35.19 -21.40
CA GLY A 15 -6.85 34.34 -22.56
C GLY A 15 -5.65 33.55 -23.11
N ASN A 16 -4.56 33.37 -22.36
CA ASN A 16 -3.43 32.55 -22.82
C ASN A 16 -3.77 31.04 -22.73
N THR A 17 -4.28 30.52 -23.83
CA THR A 17 -4.72 29.11 -23.95
C THR A 17 -3.57 28.12 -23.79
N LYS A 18 -2.34 28.44 -24.22
CA LYS A 18 -1.18 27.55 -24.08
C LYS A 18 -0.79 27.33 -22.62
N VAL A 19 -0.70 28.41 -21.84
CA VAL A 19 -0.43 28.32 -20.38
C VAL A 19 -1.54 27.52 -19.70
N ALA A 20 -2.81 27.77 -20.06
CA ALA A 20 -3.94 27.06 -19.49
C ALA A 20 -3.92 25.55 -19.79
N GLU A 21 -3.55 25.15 -21.00
CA GLU A 21 -3.41 23.74 -21.39
C GLU A 21 -2.27 23.04 -20.63
N ILE A 22 -1.10 23.68 -20.47
CA ILE A 22 0.03 23.11 -19.71
C ILE A 22 -0.38 22.91 -18.25
N CYS A 23 -0.97 23.92 -17.60
CA CYS A 23 -1.43 23.82 -16.21
C CYS A 23 -2.55 22.78 -16.03
N ALA A 24 -3.51 22.71 -16.97
CA ALA A 24 -4.58 21.72 -16.94
C ALA A 24 -4.06 20.29 -17.15
N SER A 25 -3.02 20.11 -17.97
CA SER A 25 -2.37 18.82 -18.14
C SER A 25 -1.62 18.39 -16.88
N ALA A 26 -0.93 19.30 -16.19
CA ALA A 26 -0.31 18.99 -14.91
C ALA A 26 -1.34 18.50 -13.88
N VAL A 27 -2.55 19.09 -13.85
CA VAL A 27 -3.61 18.61 -12.94
C VAL A 27 -4.17 17.26 -13.38
N ALA A 28 -4.20 16.94 -14.68
CA ALA A 28 -4.58 15.61 -15.14
C ALA A 28 -3.54 14.54 -14.71
N ASP A 29 -2.25 14.83 -14.83
CA ASP A 29 -1.17 13.93 -14.37
C ASP A 29 -1.28 13.64 -12.86
N LEU A 30 -1.75 14.64 -12.07
CA LEU A 30 -2.04 14.42 -10.64
C LEU A 30 -3.22 13.48 -10.39
N GLU A 31 -4.19 13.39 -11.30
CA GLU A 31 -5.31 12.43 -11.22
C GLU A 31 -4.84 11.00 -11.52
N GLU A 32 -3.72 10.85 -12.26
CA GLU A 32 -3.05 9.58 -12.54
C GLU A 32 -2.06 9.15 -11.44
N GLY A 33 -1.85 10.01 -10.44
CA GLY A 33 -1.04 9.71 -9.25
C GLY A 33 0.34 10.36 -9.22
N ASP A 34 0.69 11.20 -10.20
CA ASP A 34 1.92 11.98 -10.18
C ASP A 34 1.88 13.07 -9.09
N VAL A 35 3.04 13.53 -8.65
CA VAL A 35 3.18 14.69 -7.75
C VAL A 35 3.32 15.97 -8.54
N CYS A 36 3.98 15.90 -9.70
CA CYS A 36 4.27 17.00 -10.59
C CYS A 36 4.31 16.53 -12.05
N ARG A 37 4.37 17.47 -12.98
CA ARG A 37 4.54 17.24 -14.41
C ARG A 37 5.94 17.60 -14.85
N ARG A 38 6.58 16.76 -15.66
CA ARG A 38 7.84 17.11 -16.33
C ARG A 38 7.56 18.00 -17.54
N LEU A 39 8.28 19.13 -17.62
CA LEU A 39 8.16 20.12 -18.69
C LEU A 39 9.27 19.97 -19.72
N GLY A 40 8.93 20.23 -20.99
CA GLY A 40 9.88 20.46 -22.06
C GLY A 40 10.39 21.92 -22.07
N GLU A 41 11.46 22.21 -22.84
CA GLU A 41 12.07 23.54 -22.92
C GLU A 41 11.09 24.61 -23.41
N ASP A 42 10.24 24.29 -24.40
CA ASP A 42 9.22 25.21 -24.91
C ASP A 42 8.14 25.54 -23.87
N GLU A 43 7.69 24.53 -23.09
CA GLU A 43 6.72 24.72 -22.01
C GLU A 43 7.30 25.61 -20.90
N LEU A 44 8.58 25.39 -20.53
CA LEU A 44 9.30 26.23 -19.54
C LEU A 44 9.37 27.69 -20.00
N ARG A 45 9.69 27.93 -21.26
CA ARG A 45 9.74 29.29 -21.82
C ARG A 45 8.36 29.96 -21.76
N ILE A 46 7.29 29.25 -22.16
CA ILE A 46 5.92 29.78 -22.12
C ILE A 46 5.50 30.15 -20.71
N LEU A 47 5.84 29.28 -19.73
CA LEU A 47 5.45 29.50 -18.32
C LEU A 47 6.26 30.63 -17.65
N SER A 48 7.48 30.92 -18.10
CA SER A 48 8.31 31.98 -17.53
C SER A 48 7.75 33.39 -17.74
N GLU A 49 6.81 33.57 -18.69
CA GLU A 49 6.20 34.85 -19.03
C GLU A 49 4.97 35.21 -18.15
N VAL A 50 4.52 34.31 -17.28
CA VAL A 50 3.22 34.46 -16.55
C VAL A 50 3.38 34.31 -15.03
N SER A 51 4.05 35.25 -14.40
CA SER A 51 4.38 35.25 -12.97
C SER A 51 3.16 35.30 -12.02
N ASN A 52 2.01 35.76 -12.49
CA ASN A 52 0.77 35.78 -11.71
C ASN A 52 0.12 34.39 -11.54
N VAL A 53 0.47 33.42 -12.38
CA VAL A 53 -0.06 32.05 -12.35
C VAL A 53 1.02 31.05 -11.95
N VAL A 54 2.25 31.29 -12.37
CA VAL A 54 3.38 30.37 -12.19
C VAL A 54 4.52 31.08 -11.47
N HIS A 55 4.95 30.53 -10.34
CA HIS A 55 6.14 30.97 -9.61
C HIS A 55 7.34 30.10 -9.95
N ALA A 56 8.46 30.69 -10.37
CA ALA A 56 9.72 29.97 -10.55
C ALA A 56 10.42 29.87 -9.19
N ALA A 57 10.45 28.68 -8.60
CA ALA A 57 11.06 28.43 -7.29
C ALA A 57 12.46 27.81 -7.43
N GLY A 58 13.43 28.39 -6.73
CA GLY A 58 14.72 27.77 -6.45
C GLY A 58 14.69 26.91 -5.19
N ASP A 59 15.80 26.25 -4.88
CA ASP A 59 15.94 25.41 -3.69
C ASP A 59 15.73 26.19 -2.39
N ASP A 60 16.11 27.47 -2.34
CA ASP A 60 16.04 28.34 -1.17
C ASP A 60 14.76 29.20 -1.10
N THR A 61 13.81 29.04 -2.04
CA THR A 61 12.59 29.85 -2.06
C THR A 61 11.71 29.51 -0.84
N PRO A 62 11.39 30.44 0.08
CA PRO A 62 10.51 30.13 1.20
C PRO A 62 9.10 29.75 0.74
N ALA A 63 8.48 28.77 1.39
CA ALA A 63 7.16 28.30 0.98
C ALA A 63 6.05 29.35 1.17
N GLU A 64 6.19 30.23 2.14
CA GLU A 64 5.31 31.37 2.41
C GLU A 64 5.35 32.44 1.32
N ASP A 65 6.45 32.60 0.61
CA ASP A 65 6.59 33.60 -0.45
C ASP A 65 5.91 33.20 -1.77
N VAL A 66 5.51 31.93 -1.88
CA VAL A 66 4.87 31.41 -3.08
C VAL A 66 3.37 31.59 -3.02
N MET A 67 2.84 32.58 -3.72
CA MET A 67 1.39 32.86 -3.79
C MET A 67 0.72 32.32 -5.06
N ALA A 68 1.49 32.10 -6.13
CA ALA A 68 0.97 31.59 -7.40
C ALA A 68 0.40 30.17 -7.25
N PRO A 69 -0.68 29.82 -7.96
CA PRO A 69 -1.32 28.49 -7.88
C PRO A 69 -0.43 27.35 -8.40
N PHE A 70 0.52 27.67 -9.28
CA PHE A 70 1.49 26.72 -9.83
C PHE A 70 2.93 27.13 -9.52
N VAL A 71 3.80 26.14 -9.43
CA VAL A 71 5.23 26.34 -9.13
C VAL A 71 6.06 25.53 -10.11
N VAL A 72 7.03 26.18 -10.72
CA VAL A 72 8.08 25.53 -11.50
C VAL A 72 9.33 25.44 -10.65
N SER A 73 9.86 24.24 -10.46
CA SER A 73 11.14 23.98 -9.80
C SER A 73 12.00 23.10 -10.72
N GLY A 74 13.10 23.66 -11.23
CA GLY A 74 13.85 23.04 -12.31
C GLY A 74 12.97 22.87 -13.57
N ASN A 75 12.79 21.63 -14.02
CA ASN A 75 11.92 21.30 -15.15
C ASN A 75 10.61 20.62 -14.72
N LEU A 76 10.19 20.82 -13.48
CA LEU A 76 8.99 20.21 -12.91
C LEU A 76 7.94 21.28 -12.60
N LEU A 77 6.70 21.05 -13.04
CA LEU A 77 5.52 21.88 -12.75
C LEU A 77 4.66 21.20 -11.70
N TYR A 78 4.40 21.91 -10.63
CA TYR A 78 3.57 21.50 -9.52
C TYR A 78 2.34 22.40 -9.39
N THR A 79 1.27 21.88 -8.75
CA THR A 79 0.40 22.77 -7.99
C THR A 79 1.16 23.24 -6.73
N ARG A 80 0.90 24.49 -6.27
CA ARG A 80 1.55 25.02 -5.06
C ARG A 80 1.49 24.07 -3.88
N ARG A 81 0.33 23.44 -3.67
CA ARG A 81 0.11 22.51 -2.56
C ARG A 81 1.01 21.26 -2.63
N ASN A 82 1.14 20.67 -3.81
CA ASN A 82 1.98 19.48 -3.98
C ASN A 82 3.47 19.82 -3.84
N TRP A 83 3.88 20.99 -4.36
CA TRP A 83 5.24 21.49 -4.18
C TRP A 83 5.58 21.69 -2.69
N GLN A 84 4.65 22.26 -1.90
CA GLN A 84 4.81 22.41 -0.46
C GLN A 84 4.93 21.07 0.26
N TYR A 85 4.09 20.07 -0.09
CA TYR A 85 4.16 18.73 0.50
C TYR A 85 5.49 18.05 0.21
N GLU A 86 5.92 18.03 -1.04
CA GLU A 86 7.15 17.35 -1.43
C GLU A 86 8.37 18.02 -0.79
N ARG A 87 8.41 19.34 -0.80
CA ARG A 87 9.46 20.11 -0.16
C ARG A 87 9.53 19.82 1.35
N ASN A 88 8.40 19.85 2.03
CA ASN A 88 8.33 19.52 3.46
C ASN A 88 8.90 18.11 3.73
N VAL A 89 8.50 17.12 2.93
CA VAL A 89 9.04 15.75 3.05
C VAL A 89 10.56 15.75 2.84
N ALA A 90 11.06 16.38 1.79
CA ALA A 90 12.49 16.44 1.49
C ALA A 90 13.30 17.09 2.62
N GLU A 91 12.85 18.25 3.12
CA GLU A 91 13.53 19.00 4.18
C GLU A 91 13.53 18.24 5.52
N ARG A 92 12.37 17.70 5.93
CA ARG A 92 12.23 16.99 7.20
C ARG A 92 13.03 15.69 7.20
N ILE A 93 12.89 14.87 6.16
CA ILE A 93 13.64 13.62 6.02
C ILE A 93 15.15 13.91 5.90
N GLY A 94 15.54 14.89 5.10
CA GLY A 94 16.94 15.29 4.98
C GLY A 94 17.56 15.76 6.30
N ARG A 95 16.79 16.45 7.15
CA ARG A 95 17.23 16.85 8.50
C ARG A 95 17.36 15.65 9.43
N MET A 96 16.33 14.80 9.50
CA MET A 96 16.32 13.62 10.37
C MET A 96 17.40 12.59 9.97
N SER A 97 17.70 12.45 8.68
CA SER A 97 18.71 11.49 8.19
C SER A 97 20.14 11.85 8.58
N ARG A 98 20.41 13.14 8.88
CA ARG A 98 21.74 13.58 9.39
C ARG A 98 21.96 13.28 10.86
N ASN A 99 20.88 13.03 11.62
CA ASN A 99 20.94 12.78 13.04
C ASN A 99 21.11 11.28 13.30
N VAL A 100 22.35 10.86 13.44
CA VAL A 100 22.75 9.48 13.78
C VAL A 100 23.53 9.51 15.10
N SER A 101 23.08 8.72 16.07
CA SER A 101 23.77 8.64 17.38
C SER A 101 25.16 8.04 17.23
N ALA A 102 26.13 8.62 17.90
CA ALA A 102 27.50 8.09 17.96
C ALA A 102 27.55 6.81 18.80
N GLY A 103 28.48 5.92 18.47
CA GLY A 103 28.75 4.69 19.23
C GLY A 103 28.13 3.44 18.58
N ASP A 104 28.63 2.28 19.03
CA ASP A 104 28.11 0.99 18.56
C ASP A 104 26.94 0.52 19.41
N VAL A 105 25.91 0.00 18.76
CA VAL A 105 24.78 -0.67 19.41
C VAL A 105 25.14 -2.15 19.51
N ALA A 106 25.57 -2.57 20.68
CA ALA A 106 25.77 -3.98 20.98
C ALA A 106 24.46 -4.57 21.49
N LEU A 107 23.86 -5.46 20.70
CA LEU A 107 22.66 -6.17 21.12
C LEU A 107 23.05 -7.23 22.18
N PRO A 108 22.18 -7.48 23.17
CA PRO A 108 22.40 -8.55 24.14
C PRO A 108 22.61 -9.92 23.48
N ASP A 109 23.39 -10.76 24.13
CA ASP A 109 23.60 -12.15 23.67
C ASP A 109 22.73 -13.09 24.51
N ASP A 110 21.41 -12.90 24.36
CA ASP A 110 20.38 -13.71 25.00
C ASP A 110 19.53 -14.43 23.96
N GLU A 111 18.65 -15.34 24.42
CA GLU A 111 17.78 -16.12 23.56
C GLU A 111 16.90 -15.26 22.64
N PHE A 112 16.46 -14.09 23.12
CA PHE A 112 15.57 -13.19 22.36
C PHE A 112 16.25 -12.59 21.13
N TYR A 113 17.55 -12.26 21.20
CA TYR A 113 18.32 -11.68 20.10
C TYR A 113 19.13 -12.71 19.31
N SER A 114 19.42 -13.89 19.89
CA SER A 114 20.18 -14.97 19.21
C SER A 114 19.48 -15.53 17.98
N LEU A 115 18.13 -15.47 17.96
CA LEU A 115 17.30 -15.89 16.83
C LEU A 115 17.34 -14.94 15.63
N LEU A 116 17.94 -13.75 15.77
CA LEU A 116 18.08 -12.81 14.67
C LEU A 116 19.19 -13.24 13.71
N ARG A 117 18.88 -13.24 12.42
CA ARG A 117 19.88 -13.36 11.36
C ARG A 117 20.78 -12.13 11.36
N GLU A 118 21.96 -12.26 10.77
CA GLU A 118 22.96 -11.17 10.73
C GLU A 118 22.40 -9.89 10.10
N GLU A 119 21.64 -9.99 9.01
CA GLU A 119 20.97 -8.83 8.38
C GLU A 119 19.95 -8.17 9.30
N GLN A 120 19.22 -8.95 10.11
CA GLN A 120 18.27 -8.44 11.08
C GLN A 120 18.96 -7.78 12.29
N ARG A 121 20.08 -8.35 12.77
CA ARG A 121 20.88 -7.74 13.84
C ARG A 121 21.41 -6.36 13.42
N LYS A 122 21.97 -6.26 12.21
CA LYS A 122 22.41 -4.98 11.62
C LYS A 122 21.28 -3.99 11.51
N THR A 123 20.09 -4.45 11.09
CA THR A 123 18.88 -3.63 10.98
C THR A 123 18.44 -3.07 12.32
N VAL A 124 18.37 -3.90 13.37
CA VAL A 124 18.04 -3.43 14.73
C VAL A 124 19.03 -2.36 15.19
N ALA A 125 20.32 -2.58 15.02
CA ALA A 125 21.34 -1.60 15.37
C ALA A 125 21.18 -0.28 14.60
N ALA A 126 20.89 -0.35 13.29
CA ALA A 126 20.65 0.83 12.46
C ALA A 126 19.41 1.62 12.90
N MET A 127 18.31 0.93 13.20
CA MET A 127 17.07 1.56 13.72
C MET A 127 17.31 2.25 15.07
N CYS A 128 18.12 1.65 15.95
CA CYS A 128 18.42 2.23 17.25
C CYS A 128 19.36 3.45 17.17
N LYS A 129 20.21 3.54 16.16
CA LYS A 129 21.13 4.66 15.95
C LYS A 129 20.50 5.86 15.24
N SER A 130 19.68 5.62 14.24
CA SER A 130 19.19 6.65 13.32
C SER A 130 17.93 7.33 13.84
N GLN A 131 17.81 8.64 13.66
CA GLN A 131 16.54 9.33 13.89
C GLN A 131 15.52 8.99 12.82
N PHE A 132 15.97 8.80 11.57
CA PHE A 132 15.16 8.29 10.47
C PHE A 132 15.74 7.00 9.91
N SER A 133 14.91 5.97 9.80
CA SER A 133 15.31 4.68 9.23
C SER A 133 14.19 4.07 8.39
N ILE A 134 14.58 3.32 7.37
CA ILE A 134 13.67 2.54 6.54
C ILE A 134 14.04 1.06 6.66
N LEU A 135 13.02 0.24 6.91
CA LEU A 135 13.11 -1.21 6.84
C LEU A 135 12.24 -1.71 5.69
N THR A 136 12.87 -2.23 4.65
CA THR A 136 12.17 -2.80 3.50
C THR A 136 12.48 -4.28 3.33
N GLY A 137 11.56 -5.00 2.69
CA GLY A 137 11.71 -6.42 2.37
C GLY A 137 10.38 -7.05 2.01
N GLY A 138 10.43 -8.16 1.30
CA GLY A 138 9.26 -8.90 0.87
C GLY A 138 8.45 -9.51 2.03
N PRO A 139 7.30 -10.12 1.73
CA PRO A 139 6.51 -10.83 2.73
C PRO A 139 7.28 -12.01 3.35
N GLY A 140 7.13 -12.18 4.67
CA GLY A 140 7.79 -13.27 5.40
C GLY A 140 9.28 -13.06 5.69
N THR A 141 9.87 -11.90 5.39
CA THR A 141 11.28 -11.62 5.70
C THR A 141 11.53 -11.29 7.18
N GLY A 142 10.47 -11.20 7.98
CA GLY A 142 10.59 -10.95 9.41
C GLY A 142 10.69 -9.46 9.78
N LYS A 143 10.18 -8.54 8.95
CA LYS A 143 10.17 -7.10 9.24
C LYS A 143 9.61 -6.80 10.62
N THR A 144 8.39 -7.23 10.92
CA THR A 144 7.72 -6.96 12.20
C THR A 144 8.45 -7.61 13.38
N HIS A 145 9.03 -8.80 13.17
CA HIS A 145 9.86 -9.48 14.15
C HIS A 145 11.13 -8.67 14.47
N THR A 146 11.78 -8.11 13.45
CA THR A 146 12.96 -7.24 13.61
C THR A 146 12.62 -5.94 14.34
N VAL A 147 11.49 -5.33 14.00
CA VAL A 147 10.96 -4.13 14.67
C VAL A 147 10.71 -4.40 16.16
N ALA A 148 10.11 -5.54 16.51
CA ALA A 148 9.84 -5.90 17.90
C ALA A 148 11.14 -5.98 18.74
N ARG A 149 12.24 -6.48 18.14
CA ARG A 149 13.56 -6.51 18.82
C ARG A 149 14.14 -5.10 19.05
N ALA A 150 14.02 -4.23 18.06
CA ALA A 150 14.46 -2.84 18.22
C ALA A 150 13.63 -2.10 19.28
N VAL A 151 12.33 -2.32 19.32
CA VAL A 151 11.44 -1.74 20.34
C VAL A 151 11.82 -2.22 21.73
N LYS A 152 12.01 -3.54 21.90
CA LYS A 152 12.41 -4.09 23.19
C LYS A 152 13.74 -3.51 23.64
N PHE A 153 14.75 -3.50 22.76
CA PHE A 153 16.08 -2.97 23.08
C PHE A 153 16.04 -1.53 23.59
N LEU A 154 15.31 -0.65 22.89
CA LEU A 154 15.22 0.75 23.29
C LEU A 154 14.35 0.96 24.53
N LYS A 155 13.30 0.16 24.73
CA LYS A 155 12.48 0.22 25.95
C LYS A 155 13.19 -0.32 27.17
N ASP A 156 14.01 -1.35 27.04
CA ASP A 156 14.83 -1.87 28.15
C ASP A 156 15.90 -0.82 28.57
N ALA A 157 16.43 -0.06 27.60
CA ALA A 157 17.35 1.03 27.85
C ALA A 157 16.67 2.31 28.38
N ASN A 158 15.43 2.56 28.00
CA ASN A 158 14.63 3.70 28.43
C ASN A 158 13.16 3.28 28.59
N PRO A 159 12.74 2.87 29.79
CA PRO A 159 11.36 2.44 30.07
C PRO A 159 10.30 3.52 29.80
N ASP A 160 10.67 4.80 29.94
CA ASP A 160 9.78 5.95 29.73
C ASP A 160 9.63 6.34 28.25
N LEU A 161 10.28 5.63 27.33
CA LEU A 161 10.20 5.88 25.89
C LEU A 161 8.73 5.83 25.40
N ARG A 162 8.25 6.97 24.92
CA ARG A 162 6.88 7.12 24.39
C ARG A 162 6.86 6.65 22.94
N LEU A 163 6.48 5.38 22.75
CA LEU A 163 6.38 4.73 21.45
C LEU A 163 4.96 4.83 20.91
N ALA A 164 4.82 5.17 19.62
CA ALA A 164 3.59 4.97 18.85
C ALA A 164 3.81 4.01 17.68
N LEU A 165 2.83 3.14 17.47
CA LEU A 165 2.77 2.21 16.35
C LEU A 165 1.61 2.63 15.45
N ALA A 166 1.84 2.73 14.15
CA ALA A 166 0.82 3.15 13.20
C ALA A 166 0.90 2.38 11.89
N ALA A 167 -0.23 2.35 11.15
CA ALA A 167 -0.29 1.82 9.80
C ALA A 167 -1.32 2.61 8.97
N PRO A 168 -1.29 2.54 7.63
CA PRO A 168 -2.26 3.22 6.79
C PRO A 168 -3.70 2.71 6.97
N THR A 169 -3.86 1.42 7.28
CA THR A 169 -5.17 0.75 7.40
C THR A 169 -5.37 0.15 8.78
N GLY A 170 -6.65 0.02 9.21
CA GLY A 170 -7.01 -0.62 10.49
C GLY A 170 -6.53 -2.07 10.57
N LYS A 171 -6.66 -2.81 9.48
CA LYS A 171 -6.20 -4.21 9.40
C LYS A 171 -4.68 -4.35 9.59
N ALA A 172 -3.89 -3.49 8.97
CA ALA A 172 -2.44 -3.49 9.15
C ALA A 172 -2.07 -3.11 10.59
N ALA A 173 -2.77 -2.13 11.20
CA ALA A 173 -2.57 -1.75 12.60
C ALA A 173 -2.89 -2.92 13.55
N ALA A 174 -4.02 -3.61 13.35
CA ALA A 174 -4.38 -4.78 14.16
C ALA A 174 -3.32 -5.89 14.07
N ARG A 175 -2.83 -6.21 12.86
CA ARG A 175 -1.74 -7.18 12.65
C ARG A 175 -0.42 -6.76 13.31
N MET A 176 -0.09 -5.48 13.24
CA MET A 176 1.09 -4.96 13.92
C MET A 176 0.99 -5.14 15.44
N THR A 177 -0.17 -4.85 16.02
CA THR A 177 -0.46 -5.05 17.46
C THR A 177 -0.29 -6.52 17.85
N GLU A 178 -0.93 -7.44 17.13
CA GLU A 178 -0.82 -8.88 17.35
C GLU A 178 0.63 -9.36 17.27
N SER A 179 1.37 -8.92 16.26
CA SER A 179 2.77 -9.31 16.05
C SER A 179 3.68 -8.82 17.18
N MET A 180 3.45 -7.61 17.72
CA MET A 180 4.19 -7.09 18.87
C MET A 180 3.89 -7.90 20.14
N SER A 181 2.61 -8.21 20.36
CA SER A 181 2.18 -9.04 21.49
C SER A 181 2.79 -10.44 21.43
N ASN A 182 2.74 -11.09 20.26
CA ASN A 182 3.33 -12.42 20.05
C ASN A 182 4.86 -12.42 20.24
N ALA A 183 5.51 -11.29 20.01
CA ALA A 183 6.93 -11.11 20.29
C ALA A 183 7.24 -10.77 21.77
N GLY A 184 6.23 -10.74 22.63
CA GLY A 184 6.38 -10.40 24.05
C GLY A 184 6.76 -8.94 24.32
N VAL A 185 6.47 -8.05 23.37
CA VAL A 185 6.74 -6.61 23.49
C VAL A 185 5.48 -5.88 23.95
N THR A 186 5.55 -5.30 25.15
CA THR A 186 4.48 -4.45 25.68
C THR A 186 4.52 -3.07 25.01
N ALA A 187 3.55 -2.79 24.16
CA ALA A 187 3.36 -1.48 23.53
C ALA A 187 1.87 -1.15 23.50
N ALA A 188 1.54 0.13 23.39
CA ALA A 188 0.15 0.53 23.10
C ALA A 188 -0.30 -0.07 21.76
N PRO A 189 -1.58 -0.41 21.61
CA PRO A 189 -2.09 -0.90 20.32
C PRO A 189 -1.77 0.04 19.18
N ALA A 190 -1.40 -0.52 18.04
CA ALA A 190 -1.18 0.26 16.83
C ALA A 190 -2.50 0.86 16.34
N THR A 191 -2.43 2.06 15.77
CA THR A 191 -3.59 2.78 15.25
C THR A 191 -3.42 3.14 13.79
N THR A 192 -4.47 3.58 13.11
CA THR A 192 -4.28 4.13 11.77
C THR A 192 -3.58 5.50 11.86
N ILE A 193 -2.78 5.84 10.83
CA ILE A 193 -2.12 7.16 10.75
C ILE A 193 -3.15 8.29 10.89
N HIS A 194 -4.30 8.17 10.24
CA HIS A 194 -5.39 9.14 10.35
C HIS A 194 -5.91 9.28 11.78
N SER A 195 -6.05 8.16 12.49
CA SER A 195 -6.46 8.16 13.89
C SER A 195 -5.41 8.79 14.80
N LEU A 196 -4.13 8.47 14.56
CA LEU A 196 -3.00 9.03 15.29
C LEU A 196 -2.93 10.56 15.13
N LEU A 197 -3.09 11.06 13.89
CA LEU A 197 -3.09 12.48 13.61
C LEU A 197 -4.35 13.22 14.11
N GLY A 198 -5.41 12.48 14.42
CA GLY A 198 -6.66 13.02 14.92
C GLY A 198 -7.45 13.74 13.83
N VAL A 199 -8.10 12.98 12.94
CA VAL A 199 -8.99 13.56 11.91
C VAL A 199 -10.15 14.32 12.58
N ARG A 200 -10.37 15.57 12.17
CA ARG A 200 -11.54 16.37 12.54
C ARG A 200 -12.64 16.18 11.51
N TYR A 201 -13.86 15.89 11.96
CA TYR A 201 -14.99 15.56 11.08
C TYR A 201 -15.45 16.73 10.20
N ASP A 202 -15.21 17.95 10.63
CA ASP A 202 -15.68 19.19 10.03
C ASP A 202 -14.57 19.99 9.32
N GLN A 203 -13.34 19.51 9.37
CA GLN A 203 -12.19 20.19 8.80
C GLN A 203 -11.32 19.21 8.00
N VAL A 204 -10.79 19.68 6.87
CA VAL A 204 -9.80 18.97 6.03
C VAL A 204 -8.42 18.89 6.72
N SER A 205 -8.34 19.17 8.03
CA SER A 205 -7.11 19.29 8.81
C SER A 205 -7.03 18.21 9.89
N PHE A 206 -5.81 17.89 10.29
CA PHE A 206 -5.53 17.04 11.44
C PHE A 206 -5.42 17.87 12.72
N ARG A 207 -5.63 17.20 13.88
CA ARG A 207 -5.43 17.80 15.20
C ARG A 207 -3.95 18.02 15.50
N HIS A 208 -3.12 17.05 15.10
CA HIS A 208 -1.67 17.10 15.29
C HIS A 208 -0.98 17.60 14.02
N GLY A 209 0.00 18.48 14.19
CA GLY A 209 0.79 19.13 13.16
C GLY A 209 1.90 19.96 13.81
N ARG A 210 2.51 20.90 13.11
CA ARG A 210 3.66 21.71 13.60
C ARG A 210 3.38 22.46 14.90
N GLU A 211 2.18 23.02 15.05
CA GLU A 211 1.80 23.81 16.25
C GLU A 211 1.38 22.92 17.43
N ASN A 212 0.99 21.67 17.16
CA ASN A 212 0.58 20.70 18.17
C ASN A 212 1.16 19.32 17.83
N PRO A 213 2.46 19.10 18.01
CA PRO A 213 3.09 17.83 17.66
C PRO A 213 2.61 16.69 18.56
N LEU A 214 2.79 15.48 18.07
CA LEU A 214 2.53 14.26 18.83
C LEU A 214 3.49 14.17 20.03
N PRO A 215 2.99 13.84 21.23
CA PRO A 215 3.82 13.71 22.43
C PRO A 215 4.51 12.34 22.49
N ILE A 216 5.27 11.96 21.46
CA ILE A 216 5.92 10.67 21.28
C ILE A 216 7.39 10.85 20.95
N ASP A 217 8.24 9.90 21.37
CA ASP A 217 9.67 9.91 21.13
C ASP A 217 10.07 9.06 19.93
N TRP A 218 9.26 8.07 19.58
CA TRP A 218 9.48 7.21 18.43
C TRP A 218 8.16 6.80 17.79
N LEU A 219 8.06 7.03 16.48
CA LEU A 219 6.98 6.54 15.63
C LEU A 219 7.47 5.43 14.71
N ILE A 220 6.78 4.32 14.71
CA ILE A 220 7.00 3.23 13.76
C ILE A 220 5.75 3.09 12.90
N VAL A 221 5.93 3.13 11.59
CA VAL A 221 4.83 3.02 10.62
C VAL A 221 5.05 1.79 9.76
N ASP A 222 4.13 0.83 9.85
CA ASP A 222 4.13 -0.36 8.99
C ASP A 222 3.29 -0.13 7.72
N GLU A 223 3.49 -0.95 6.69
CA GLU A 223 2.87 -0.83 5.36
C GLU A 223 3.06 0.57 4.74
N ALA A 224 4.26 1.16 4.95
CA ALA A 224 4.56 2.54 4.53
C ALA A 224 4.52 2.74 3.00
N SER A 225 4.59 1.69 2.20
CA SER A 225 4.38 1.73 0.74
C SER A 225 3.01 2.29 0.33
N MET A 226 2.01 2.21 1.23
CA MET A 226 0.66 2.72 1.00
C MET A 226 0.49 4.21 1.34
N ILE A 227 1.53 4.91 1.80
CA ILE A 227 1.44 6.32 2.21
C ILE A 227 1.72 7.23 1.01
N GLY A 228 0.75 8.09 0.68
CA GLY A 228 0.91 9.11 -0.34
C GLY A 228 1.61 10.38 0.16
N MET A 229 1.99 11.25 -0.76
CA MET A 229 2.73 12.49 -0.48
C MET A 229 2.02 13.41 0.52
N PRO A 230 0.70 13.67 0.41
CA PRO A 230 0.01 14.53 1.37
C PRO A 230 0.01 13.98 2.79
N LEU A 231 -0.25 12.66 2.94
CA LEU A 231 -0.29 12.03 4.26
C LEU A 231 1.10 11.95 4.88
N MET A 232 2.15 11.68 4.11
CA MET A 232 3.55 11.70 4.58
C MET A 232 3.95 13.09 5.06
N SER A 233 3.63 14.13 4.31
CA SER A 233 3.92 15.52 4.71
C SER A 233 3.23 15.89 6.03
N ASN A 234 1.93 15.58 6.19
CA ASN A 234 1.19 15.84 7.42
C ASN A 234 1.73 15.03 8.62
N LEU A 235 2.14 13.78 8.37
CA LEU A 235 2.75 12.92 9.39
C LEU A 235 4.05 13.53 9.92
N LEU A 236 4.92 13.98 9.01
CA LEU A 236 6.18 14.62 9.37
C LEU A 236 5.96 15.94 10.11
N ASP A 237 4.96 16.73 9.75
CA ASP A 237 4.60 17.96 10.46
C ASP A 237 4.13 17.70 11.90
N ALA A 238 3.53 16.54 12.15
CA ALA A 238 3.10 16.14 13.49
C ALA A 238 4.22 15.62 14.40
N LEU A 239 5.44 15.42 13.89
CA LEU A 239 6.59 14.97 14.68
C LEU A 239 7.40 16.19 15.17
N HIS A 240 7.78 16.20 16.44
CA HIS A 240 8.74 17.19 16.95
C HIS A 240 10.17 16.84 16.51
N ASP A 241 11.09 17.80 16.58
CA ASP A 241 12.45 17.65 16.01
C ASP A 241 13.29 16.52 16.64
N GLY A 242 13.01 16.13 17.87
CA GLY A 242 13.69 15.01 18.56
C GLY A 242 13.02 13.64 18.33
N CYS A 243 11.87 13.58 17.70
CA CYS A 243 11.14 12.33 17.47
C CYS A 243 11.87 11.44 16.45
N ARG A 244 11.94 10.14 16.73
CA ARG A 244 12.43 9.15 15.77
C ARG A 244 11.30 8.68 14.86
N LEU A 245 11.62 8.35 13.61
CA LEU A 245 10.69 7.77 12.65
C LEU A 245 11.32 6.54 11.99
N THR A 246 10.61 5.43 12.06
CA THR A 246 10.94 4.22 11.29
C THR A 246 9.79 3.89 10.35
N LEU A 247 10.06 3.85 9.05
CA LEU A 247 9.13 3.39 8.04
C LEU A 247 9.43 1.93 7.70
N VAL A 248 8.41 1.10 7.77
CA VAL A 248 8.47 -0.33 7.44
C VAL A 248 7.56 -0.60 6.25
N GLY A 249 8.05 -1.33 5.24
CA GLY A 249 7.25 -1.59 4.05
C GLY A 249 7.93 -2.55 3.09
N ASP A 250 7.35 -2.67 1.92
CA ASP A 250 7.90 -3.44 0.81
C ASP A 250 7.93 -2.54 -0.43
N VAL A 251 9.13 -2.23 -0.91
CA VAL A 251 9.34 -1.32 -2.04
C VAL A 251 8.83 -1.89 -3.38
N ASP A 252 8.69 -3.21 -3.45
CA ASP A 252 8.28 -3.92 -4.66
C ASP A 252 6.74 -4.14 -4.71
N GLN A 253 6.01 -3.85 -3.61
CA GLN A 253 4.56 -3.88 -3.60
C GLN A 253 3.94 -2.62 -4.20
N LEU A 254 2.63 -2.70 -4.44
CA LEU A 254 1.83 -1.58 -4.92
C LEU A 254 2.06 -0.32 -4.09
N ALA A 255 2.35 0.76 -4.77
CA ALA A 255 2.39 2.10 -4.18
C ALA A 255 1.00 2.55 -3.71
N SER A 256 0.97 3.64 -2.95
CA SER A 256 -0.26 4.32 -2.54
C SER A 256 -1.19 4.57 -3.74
N VAL A 257 -2.50 4.47 -3.52
CA VAL A 257 -3.51 4.96 -4.49
C VAL A 257 -3.47 6.49 -4.57
N GLU A 258 -3.03 7.16 -3.50
CA GLU A 258 -2.78 8.60 -3.49
C GLU A 258 -1.52 8.96 -4.29
N ARG A 259 -1.30 10.27 -4.45
CA ARG A 259 -0.19 10.81 -5.25
C ARG A 259 1.17 10.48 -4.68
N GLY A 260 2.10 10.16 -5.59
CA GLY A 260 3.51 9.89 -5.29
C GLY A 260 3.81 8.43 -4.96
N HIS A 261 5.06 8.06 -5.16
CA HIS A 261 5.64 6.77 -4.74
C HIS A 261 6.64 7.01 -3.61
N VAL A 262 6.17 7.71 -2.56
CA VAL A 262 7.02 8.31 -1.53
C VAL A 262 7.96 7.31 -0.88
N PHE A 263 7.45 6.13 -0.47
CA PHE A 263 8.29 5.11 0.17
C PHE A 263 9.42 4.62 -0.76
N GLY A 264 9.09 4.33 -2.02
CA GLY A 264 10.09 3.93 -3.02
C GLY A 264 11.11 5.03 -3.33
N ASP A 265 10.66 6.30 -3.35
CA ASP A 265 11.54 7.44 -3.57
C ASP A 265 12.50 7.65 -2.38
N LEU A 266 11.99 7.55 -1.15
CA LEU A 266 12.81 7.60 0.06
C LEU A 266 13.83 6.45 0.13
N CYS A 267 13.48 5.26 -0.37
CA CYS A 267 14.41 4.12 -0.50
C CYS A 267 15.55 4.36 -1.51
N ARG A 268 15.43 5.35 -2.39
CA ARG A 268 16.46 5.75 -3.37
C ARG A 268 17.20 7.02 -2.96
N MET A 269 16.72 7.70 -1.92
CA MET A 269 17.29 8.97 -1.46
C MET A 269 18.64 8.73 -0.78
N ARG A 270 19.66 9.53 -1.12
CA ARG A 270 21.00 9.45 -0.52
C ARG A 270 20.97 9.90 0.95
N GLY A 271 21.77 9.24 1.79
CA GLY A 271 21.95 9.61 3.19
C GLY A 271 20.85 9.07 4.13
N VAL A 272 19.86 8.36 3.61
CA VAL A 272 18.84 7.67 4.40
C VAL A 272 19.37 6.31 4.89
N SER A 273 19.14 5.99 6.15
CA SER A 273 19.46 4.67 6.73
C SER A 273 18.44 3.64 6.26
N ILE A 274 18.83 2.81 5.29
CA ILE A 274 17.96 1.82 4.68
C ILE A 274 18.49 0.42 4.99
N SER A 275 17.62 -0.41 5.56
CA SER A 275 17.89 -1.84 5.77
C SER A 275 16.95 -2.66 4.88
N ARG A 276 17.51 -3.59 4.12
CA ARG A 276 16.73 -4.47 3.24
C ARG A 276 16.87 -5.91 3.73
N LEU A 277 15.74 -6.54 4.08
CA LEU A 277 15.69 -7.97 4.40
C LEU A 277 15.36 -8.76 3.14
N LEU A 278 16.25 -9.67 2.77
CA LEU A 278 16.13 -10.43 1.51
C LEU A 278 15.57 -11.84 1.74
N GLU A 279 15.93 -12.49 2.85
CA GLU A 279 15.55 -13.87 3.11
C GLU A 279 14.13 -13.97 3.69
N SER A 280 13.24 -14.66 2.98
CA SER A 280 11.88 -14.95 3.44
C SER A 280 11.83 -16.30 4.13
N THR A 281 11.15 -16.35 5.29
CA THR A 281 10.81 -17.62 5.96
C THR A 281 9.51 -18.21 5.42
N ARG A 282 8.69 -17.41 4.74
CA ARG A 282 7.41 -17.84 4.16
C ARG A 282 7.60 -18.56 2.84
N PHE A 283 8.48 -18.06 2.01
CA PHE A 283 8.76 -18.60 0.68
C PHE A 283 10.22 -19.05 0.65
N PRO A 284 10.49 -20.35 0.65
CA PRO A 284 11.85 -20.84 0.47
C PRO A 284 12.47 -20.25 -0.80
N PRO A 285 13.75 -19.89 -0.82
CA PRO A 285 14.41 -19.27 -1.98
C PRO A 285 14.24 -20.07 -3.28
N ASP A 286 14.25 -21.39 -3.20
CA ASP A 286 14.07 -22.30 -4.33
C ASP A 286 12.59 -22.60 -4.63
N GLY A 287 11.67 -22.07 -3.84
CA GLY A 287 10.24 -22.26 -3.99
C GLY A 287 9.70 -21.47 -5.19
N GLU A 288 8.71 -22.02 -5.85
CA GLU A 288 8.12 -21.45 -7.08
C GLU A 288 7.54 -20.05 -6.89
N ILE A 289 6.91 -19.78 -5.75
CA ILE A 289 6.38 -18.45 -5.43
C ILE A 289 7.52 -17.44 -5.31
N ALA A 290 8.63 -17.81 -4.66
CA ALA A 290 9.81 -16.95 -4.56
C ALA A 290 10.44 -16.72 -5.94
N ARG A 291 10.54 -17.77 -6.76
CA ARG A 291 11.09 -17.67 -8.13
C ARG A 291 10.24 -16.77 -9.01
N ILE A 292 8.90 -16.94 -9.01
CA ILE A 292 8.01 -16.06 -9.81
C ILE A 292 8.11 -14.61 -9.29
N ALA A 293 8.02 -14.39 -7.99
CA ALA A 293 8.12 -13.05 -7.41
C ALA A 293 9.46 -12.38 -7.77
N GLY A 294 10.57 -13.12 -7.68
CA GLY A 294 11.89 -12.65 -8.10
C GLY A 294 11.99 -12.38 -9.59
N ALA A 295 11.42 -13.23 -10.43
CA ALA A 295 11.41 -13.06 -11.89
C ALA A 295 10.55 -11.86 -12.33
N VAL A 296 9.40 -11.63 -11.68
CA VAL A 296 8.58 -10.44 -11.90
C VAL A 296 9.37 -9.17 -11.57
N ASN A 297 10.00 -9.11 -10.39
CA ASN A 297 10.80 -7.96 -9.98
C ASN A 297 12.07 -7.77 -10.83
N GLY A 298 12.63 -8.87 -11.32
CA GLY A 298 13.79 -8.89 -12.22
C GLY A 298 13.48 -8.59 -13.69
N ASN A 299 12.23 -8.25 -14.04
CA ASN A 299 11.80 -8.03 -15.42
C ASN A 299 12.14 -9.22 -16.34
N ASN A 300 11.82 -10.44 -15.88
CA ASN A 300 12.11 -11.69 -16.62
C ASN A 300 10.82 -12.48 -16.91
N PRO A 301 10.00 -12.06 -17.90
CA PRO A 301 8.76 -12.73 -18.24
C PRO A 301 8.96 -14.20 -18.70
N ALA A 302 10.11 -14.51 -19.29
CA ALA A 302 10.41 -15.87 -19.74
C ALA A 302 10.52 -16.85 -18.55
N GLU A 303 11.19 -16.46 -17.48
CA GLU A 303 11.28 -17.26 -16.24
C GLU A 303 9.90 -17.36 -15.56
N VAL A 304 9.12 -16.28 -15.50
CA VAL A 304 7.74 -16.32 -14.98
C VAL A 304 6.93 -17.35 -15.73
N MET A 305 6.94 -17.33 -17.06
CA MET A 305 6.20 -18.29 -17.89
C MET A 305 6.75 -19.72 -17.77
N SER A 306 8.05 -19.89 -17.57
CA SER A 306 8.66 -21.19 -17.33
C SER A 306 8.09 -21.85 -16.07
N VAL A 307 8.02 -21.11 -14.96
CA VAL A 307 7.47 -21.62 -13.69
C VAL A 307 5.96 -21.85 -13.80
N LEU A 308 5.21 -20.94 -14.44
CA LEU A 308 3.76 -21.06 -14.63
C LEU A 308 3.38 -22.32 -15.46
N ARG A 309 4.18 -22.69 -16.44
CA ARG A 309 3.94 -23.87 -17.32
C ARG A 309 4.38 -25.19 -16.69
N ALA A 310 5.16 -25.17 -15.62
CA ALA A 310 5.64 -26.39 -14.95
C ALA A 310 4.54 -27.14 -14.17
N GLU A 311 3.39 -26.48 -13.88
CA GLU A 311 2.19 -27.07 -13.24
C GLU A 311 2.49 -27.95 -12.00
N SER A 312 3.24 -27.45 -11.06
CA SER A 312 3.74 -28.19 -9.90
C SER A 312 2.70 -28.50 -8.80
N GLY A 313 1.55 -27.86 -8.87
CA GLY A 313 0.52 -27.94 -7.84
C GLY A 313 0.53 -26.79 -6.83
N VAL A 314 1.65 -26.12 -6.60
CA VAL A 314 1.73 -24.88 -5.81
C VAL A 314 1.37 -23.69 -6.70
N VAL A 315 1.89 -23.70 -7.92
CA VAL A 315 1.58 -22.68 -8.94
C VAL A 315 0.86 -23.36 -10.11
N SER A 316 -0.22 -22.76 -10.57
CA SER A 316 -0.95 -23.23 -11.75
C SER A 316 -1.38 -22.06 -12.63
N TYR A 317 -1.47 -22.30 -13.93
CA TYR A 317 -1.74 -21.27 -14.94
C TYR A 317 -2.88 -21.68 -15.86
N VAL A 318 -3.75 -20.74 -16.16
CA VAL A 318 -4.83 -20.89 -17.15
C VAL A 318 -4.74 -19.74 -18.14
N ASP A 319 -4.44 -20.08 -19.39
CA ASP A 319 -4.33 -19.12 -20.47
C ASP A 319 -5.71 -18.64 -20.93
N LEU A 320 -6.07 -17.39 -20.55
CA LEU A 320 -7.33 -16.79 -20.92
C LEU A 320 -7.44 -16.43 -22.40
N SER A 321 -6.34 -16.32 -23.13
CA SER A 321 -6.37 -16.08 -24.58
C SER A 321 -6.91 -17.28 -25.37
N LYS A 322 -6.82 -18.48 -24.80
CA LYS A 322 -7.31 -19.72 -25.39
C LYS A 322 -8.75 -20.07 -25.00
N THR A 323 -9.38 -19.25 -24.17
CA THR A 323 -10.77 -19.48 -23.77
C THR A 323 -11.73 -18.94 -24.82
N SER A 324 -12.76 -19.72 -25.16
CA SER A 324 -13.77 -19.32 -26.14
C SER A 324 -14.80 -18.32 -25.61
N SER A 325 -14.73 -17.98 -24.33
CA SER A 325 -15.70 -17.13 -23.65
C SER A 325 -15.05 -16.10 -22.75
N VAL A 326 -15.53 -14.87 -22.84
CA VAL A 326 -15.18 -13.77 -21.92
C VAL A 326 -15.81 -13.98 -20.54
N ALA A 327 -16.89 -14.79 -20.45
CA ALA A 327 -17.57 -15.05 -19.18
C ALA A 327 -16.82 -16.10 -18.35
N PRO A 328 -16.75 -15.94 -17.02
CA PRO A 328 -16.07 -16.88 -16.11
C PRO A 328 -16.55 -18.34 -16.24
N ALA A 329 -17.81 -18.54 -16.66
CA ALA A 329 -18.37 -19.86 -16.89
C ALA A 329 -17.66 -20.66 -18.00
N GLY A 330 -17.05 -19.97 -18.97
CA GLY A 330 -16.30 -20.57 -20.08
C GLY A 330 -14.80 -20.75 -19.79
N TRP A 331 -14.30 -20.31 -18.63
CA TRP A 331 -12.89 -20.48 -18.29
C TRP A 331 -12.62 -21.91 -17.81
N THR A 332 -11.60 -22.51 -18.36
CA THR A 332 -11.25 -23.91 -18.07
C THR A 332 -11.11 -24.14 -16.56
N GLY A 333 -11.95 -25.01 -16.00
CA GLY A 333 -11.90 -25.42 -14.59
C GLY A 333 -12.22 -24.33 -13.56
N PHE A 334 -12.62 -23.11 -13.96
CA PHE A 334 -12.84 -22.01 -12.99
C PHE A 334 -14.00 -22.27 -12.03
N ALA A 335 -15.15 -22.72 -12.57
CA ALA A 335 -16.32 -23.03 -11.75
C ALA A 335 -16.07 -24.18 -10.77
N GLU A 336 -15.35 -25.23 -11.21
CA GLU A 336 -14.97 -26.35 -10.37
C GLU A 336 -13.98 -25.93 -9.29
N MET A 337 -12.98 -25.14 -9.64
CA MET A 337 -12.03 -24.55 -8.70
C MET A 337 -12.77 -23.74 -7.62
N CYS A 338 -13.72 -22.88 -8.00
CA CYS A 338 -14.50 -22.11 -7.03
C CYS A 338 -15.31 -23.01 -6.09
N ARG A 339 -16.00 -24.03 -6.62
CA ARG A 339 -16.74 -24.98 -5.76
C ARG A 339 -15.82 -25.71 -4.78
N LYS A 340 -14.67 -26.17 -5.26
CA LYS A 340 -13.68 -26.89 -4.44
C LYS A 340 -13.06 -25.98 -3.36
N ARG A 341 -12.65 -24.78 -3.75
CA ARG A 341 -11.93 -23.87 -2.83
C ARG A 341 -12.83 -23.16 -1.83
N PHE A 342 -14.03 -22.80 -2.24
CA PHE A 342 -15.03 -22.22 -1.32
C PHE A 342 -15.92 -23.27 -0.65
N GLY A 343 -15.80 -24.56 -0.96
CA GLY A 343 -16.67 -25.61 -0.45
C GLY A 343 -16.71 -25.66 1.07
N ALA A 344 -15.55 -25.72 1.73
CA ALA A 344 -15.47 -25.73 3.18
C ALA A 344 -16.05 -24.47 3.82
N PHE A 345 -15.90 -23.31 3.19
CA PHE A 345 -16.54 -22.06 3.62
C PHE A 345 -18.06 -22.13 3.39
N ALA A 346 -18.50 -22.62 2.24
CA ALA A 346 -19.91 -22.74 1.89
C ALA A 346 -20.69 -23.67 2.84
N ASP A 347 -20.03 -24.72 3.34
CA ASP A 347 -20.59 -25.71 4.27
C ASP A 347 -20.51 -25.26 5.75
N SER A 348 -20.08 -24.03 6.04
CA SER A 348 -19.98 -23.54 7.41
C SER A 348 -21.36 -23.29 7.99
N GLY A 349 -21.72 -24.02 9.06
CA GLY A 349 -23.02 -23.94 9.73
C GLY A 349 -23.13 -22.83 10.78
N ASP A 350 -22.03 -22.13 11.09
CA ASP A 350 -21.99 -21.07 12.09
C ASP A 350 -21.01 -19.96 11.71
N PRO A 351 -21.20 -18.73 12.24
CA PRO A 351 -20.39 -17.57 11.88
C PRO A 351 -18.90 -17.72 12.22
N LYS A 352 -18.56 -18.37 13.32
CA LYS A 352 -17.17 -18.53 13.76
C LYS A 352 -16.41 -19.41 12.77
N THR A 353 -16.97 -20.57 12.46
CA THR A 353 -16.38 -21.48 11.45
C THR A 353 -16.23 -20.81 10.09
N ALA A 354 -17.22 -20.02 9.66
CA ALA A 354 -17.15 -19.28 8.41
C ALA A 354 -16.04 -18.22 8.44
N LEU A 355 -15.88 -17.47 9.53
CA LEU A 355 -14.82 -16.48 9.70
C LEU A 355 -13.43 -17.12 9.73
N ASP A 356 -13.26 -18.26 10.38
CA ASP A 356 -12.00 -18.99 10.41
C ASP A 356 -11.56 -19.44 9.00
N ARG A 357 -12.52 -19.79 8.13
CA ARG A 357 -12.28 -20.25 6.75
C ARG A 357 -12.26 -19.13 5.71
N ILE A 358 -12.63 -17.90 6.08
CA ILE A 358 -12.76 -16.78 5.13
C ILE A 358 -11.46 -16.45 4.41
N ASN A 359 -10.32 -16.76 5.03
CA ASN A 359 -8.98 -16.51 4.51
C ASN A 359 -8.33 -17.74 3.85
N ASP A 360 -9.04 -18.87 3.75
CA ASP A 360 -8.51 -20.07 3.10
C ASP A 360 -8.30 -19.86 1.60
N PHE A 361 -9.19 -19.08 0.98
CA PHE A 361 -9.11 -18.80 -0.44
C PHE A 361 -9.68 -17.42 -0.80
N ARG A 362 -9.02 -16.75 -1.77
CA ARG A 362 -9.49 -15.46 -2.29
C ARG A 362 -9.23 -15.36 -3.79
N ILE A 363 -10.19 -14.73 -4.52
CA ILE A 363 -9.98 -14.32 -5.90
C ILE A 363 -9.49 -12.87 -5.90
N LEU A 364 -8.34 -12.62 -6.52
CA LEU A 364 -7.70 -11.31 -6.60
C LEU A 364 -7.73 -10.81 -8.04
N CYS A 365 -8.34 -9.65 -8.28
CA CYS A 365 -8.51 -9.09 -9.61
C CYS A 365 -7.68 -7.82 -9.79
N ALA A 366 -7.11 -7.60 -10.96
CA ALA A 366 -6.54 -6.32 -11.33
C ALA A 366 -7.63 -5.24 -11.52
N LEU A 367 -8.82 -5.64 -12.01
CA LEU A 367 -9.91 -4.75 -12.36
C LEU A 367 -11.07 -4.84 -11.35
N ARG A 368 -11.79 -3.71 -11.16
CA ARG A 368 -13.05 -3.70 -10.43
C ARG A 368 -14.23 -4.12 -11.31
N HIS A 369 -14.34 -3.52 -12.48
CA HIS A 369 -15.44 -3.67 -13.41
C HIS A 369 -15.08 -4.50 -14.64
N GLY A 370 -16.08 -4.90 -15.40
CA GLY A 370 -15.88 -5.67 -16.61
C GLY A 370 -15.86 -7.19 -16.39
N PRO A 371 -15.65 -7.96 -17.47
CA PRO A 371 -15.78 -9.43 -17.43
C PRO A 371 -14.73 -10.13 -16.55
N TYR A 372 -13.56 -9.52 -16.37
CA TYR A 372 -12.44 -9.98 -15.54
C TYR A 372 -12.36 -9.24 -14.19
N GLY A 373 -13.41 -8.47 -13.86
CA GLY A 373 -13.46 -7.62 -12.68
C GLY A 373 -14.15 -8.27 -11.48
N VAL A 374 -13.94 -7.67 -10.33
CA VAL A 374 -14.46 -8.08 -9.01
C VAL A 374 -15.97 -8.28 -9.02
N ASP A 375 -16.72 -7.32 -9.59
CA ASP A 375 -18.19 -7.34 -9.55
C ASP A 375 -18.72 -8.59 -10.26
N ARG A 376 -18.18 -8.89 -11.44
CA ARG A 376 -18.59 -10.04 -12.25
C ARG A 376 -18.22 -11.37 -11.60
N LEU A 377 -17.04 -11.44 -10.98
CA LEU A 377 -16.58 -12.67 -10.33
C LEU A 377 -17.34 -12.94 -9.03
N ASN A 378 -17.66 -11.94 -8.24
CA ASN A 378 -18.53 -12.10 -7.08
C ASN A 378 -19.93 -12.60 -7.47
N GLU A 379 -20.55 -12.00 -8.48
CA GLU A 379 -21.84 -12.47 -9.01
C GLU A 379 -21.78 -13.94 -9.47
N PHE A 380 -20.72 -14.30 -10.19
CA PHE A 380 -20.51 -15.66 -10.67
C PHE A 380 -20.36 -16.66 -9.51
N VAL A 381 -19.52 -16.37 -8.53
CA VAL A 381 -19.29 -17.26 -7.37
C VAL A 381 -20.58 -17.44 -6.58
N ARG A 382 -21.30 -16.36 -6.27
CA ARG A 382 -22.63 -16.44 -5.61
C ARG A 382 -23.59 -17.36 -6.35
N LYS A 383 -23.62 -17.28 -7.68
CA LYS A 383 -24.49 -18.11 -8.52
C LYS A 383 -24.17 -19.60 -8.46
N ILE A 384 -22.86 -19.95 -8.44
CA ILE A 384 -22.43 -21.36 -8.45
C ILE A 384 -22.46 -22.02 -7.07
N LEU A 385 -22.31 -21.25 -5.98
CA LEU A 385 -22.40 -21.75 -4.61
C LEU A 385 -23.87 -21.85 -4.15
N GLY A 386 -24.77 -21.02 -4.69
CA GLY A 386 -26.19 -21.05 -4.38
C GLY A 386 -26.59 -20.18 -3.18
N ARG A 387 -27.90 -20.11 -2.91
CA ARG A 387 -28.48 -19.20 -1.90
C ARG A 387 -28.32 -19.67 -0.44
N GLY A 388 -27.94 -20.91 -0.20
CA GLY A 388 -27.75 -21.47 1.15
C GLY A 388 -26.33 -21.34 1.68
N CYS A 389 -25.46 -20.61 0.98
CA CYS A 389 -24.07 -20.43 1.34
C CYS A 389 -23.87 -19.14 2.14
N PRO A 390 -23.01 -19.12 3.18
CA PRO A 390 -22.54 -17.88 3.79
C PRO A 390 -21.94 -16.92 2.77
N GLU A 391 -22.12 -15.61 2.96
CA GLU A 391 -21.59 -14.61 2.06
C GLU A 391 -20.52 -13.75 2.74
N PRO A 392 -19.27 -13.75 2.24
CA PRO A 392 -18.26 -12.84 2.73
C PRO A 392 -18.55 -11.42 2.23
N MET A 393 -18.57 -10.46 3.17
CA MET A 393 -18.80 -9.04 2.89
C MET A 393 -17.66 -8.20 3.42
N MET A 394 -17.21 -7.23 2.61
CA MET A 394 -16.17 -6.27 2.98
C MET A 394 -16.80 -4.92 3.27
N ILE A 395 -16.40 -4.29 4.37
CA ILE A 395 -16.72 -2.92 4.70
C ILE A 395 -15.89 -1.98 3.84
N THR A 396 -16.51 -0.95 3.26
CA THR A 396 -15.85 -0.04 2.31
C THR A 396 -15.60 1.36 2.86
N GLN A 397 -16.06 1.63 4.09
CA GLN A 397 -15.86 2.92 4.77
C GLN A 397 -15.66 2.70 6.27
N ASN A 398 -14.86 3.58 6.89
CA ASN A 398 -14.68 3.55 8.34
C ASN A 398 -15.95 4.06 9.05
N ASP A 399 -16.34 3.39 10.13
CA ASP A 399 -17.38 3.85 11.04
C ASP A 399 -16.95 3.62 12.49
N ARG A 400 -16.69 4.72 13.21
CA ARG A 400 -16.25 4.67 14.61
C ARG A 400 -17.35 4.27 15.58
N LEU A 401 -18.62 4.56 15.25
CA LEU A 401 -19.75 4.21 16.12
C LEU A 401 -19.96 2.69 16.11
N GLN A 402 -19.73 2.07 14.97
CA GLN A 402 -19.83 0.62 14.82
C GLN A 402 -18.48 -0.09 15.06
N ASP A 403 -17.41 0.68 15.29
CA ASP A 403 -16.04 0.16 15.44
C ASP A 403 -15.64 -0.75 14.27
N VAL A 404 -15.82 -0.26 13.05
CA VAL A 404 -15.45 -0.96 11.81
C VAL A 404 -14.56 -0.11 10.94
N ALA A 405 -13.63 -0.75 10.24
CA ALA A 405 -12.71 -0.10 9.33
C ALA A 405 -12.94 -0.54 7.88
N ASN A 406 -12.56 0.35 6.95
CA ASN A 406 -12.49 0.00 5.53
C ASN A 406 -11.54 -1.19 5.32
N GLY A 407 -12.01 -2.23 4.64
CA GLY A 407 -11.29 -3.47 4.41
C GLY A 407 -11.60 -4.58 5.43
N ASP A 408 -12.34 -4.30 6.49
CA ASP A 408 -12.81 -5.37 7.39
C ASP A 408 -13.72 -6.31 6.63
N ILE A 409 -13.54 -7.61 6.85
CA ILE A 409 -14.33 -8.66 6.21
C ILE A 409 -15.08 -9.43 7.28
N GLY A 410 -16.37 -9.53 7.09
CA GLY A 410 -17.26 -10.35 7.87
C GLY A 410 -18.04 -11.33 7.00
N VAL A 411 -18.94 -12.06 7.65
CA VAL A 411 -19.78 -13.06 6.99
C VAL A 411 -21.25 -12.80 7.29
N VAL A 412 -22.09 -12.81 6.26
CA VAL A 412 -23.55 -12.87 6.39
C VAL A 412 -23.97 -14.33 6.28
N MET A 413 -24.64 -14.83 7.30
CA MET A 413 -25.12 -16.21 7.34
C MET A 413 -26.50 -16.34 6.65
N PRO A 414 -26.79 -17.47 5.99
CA PRO A 414 -28.06 -17.65 5.27
C PRO A 414 -29.29 -17.68 6.20
N ASP A 415 -29.14 -18.10 7.46
CA ASP A 415 -30.17 -18.10 8.49
C ASP A 415 -30.33 -16.77 9.23
N ASP A 416 -29.33 -15.86 9.10
CA ASP A 416 -29.37 -14.49 9.63
C ASP A 416 -28.94 -13.44 8.57
N PRO A 417 -29.68 -13.26 7.47
CA PRO A 417 -29.27 -12.47 6.32
C PRO A 417 -29.26 -10.96 6.55
N ARG A 418 -29.64 -10.51 7.75
CA ARG A 418 -29.68 -9.08 8.11
C ARG A 418 -28.49 -8.65 8.95
N ARG A 419 -27.60 -9.56 9.31
CA ARG A 419 -26.45 -9.27 10.16
C ARG A 419 -25.13 -9.64 9.49
N LEU A 420 -24.14 -8.78 9.67
CA LEU A 420 -22.76 -9.08 9.38
C LEU A 420 -22.07 -9.55 10.66
N HIS A 421 -21.52 -10.75 10.63
CA HIS A 421 -20.69 -11.29 11.70
C HIS A 421 -19.23 -10.96 11.43
N LEU A 422 -18.56 -10.36 12.40
CA LEU A 422 -17.17 -9.90 12.34
C LEU A 422 -16.34 -10.61 13.43
N PRO A 423 -15.03 -10.79 13.23
CA PRO A 423 -14.14 -11.27 14.28
C PRO A 423 -14.15 -10.31 15.49
N SER A 424 -14.06 -10.88 16.69
CA SER A 424 -13.91 -10.16 17.96
C SER A 424 -12.92 -10.88 18.86
N VAL A 425 -12.37 -10.18 19.85
CA VAL A 425 -11.46 -10.75 20.86
C VAL A 425 -12.12 -11.94 21.58
N ASP A 426 -13.42 -11.83 21.87
CA ASP A 426 -14.20 -12.87 22.57
C ASP A 426 -14.89 -13.86 21.60
N GLY A 427 -14.48 -13.91 20.32
CA GLY A 427 -15.04 -14.79 19.31
C GLY A 427 -15.63 -14.04 18.12
N THR A 428 -16.95 -13.83 18.09
CA THR A 428 -17.65 -13.13 17.01
C THR A 428 -18.57 -12.04 17.56
N ARG A 429 -18.63 -10.91 16.85
CA ARG A 429 -19.66 -9.87 17.08
C ARG A 429 -20.53 -9.73 15.83
N SER A 430 -21.79 -9.36 16.01
CA SER A 430 -22.69 -9.16 14.87
C SER A 430 -23.29 -7.76 14.86
N ILE A 431 -23.37 -7.16 13.68
CA ILE A 431 -23.92 -5.83 13.47
C ILE A 431 -25.00 -5.93 12.39
N ARG A 432 -26.12 -5.23 12.56
CA ARG A 432 -27.16 -5.17 11.51
C ARG A 432 -26.61 -4.47 10.27
N LEU A 433 -26.85 -5.03 9.09
CA LEU A 433 -26.41 -4.45 7.83
C LEU A 433 -26.90 -3.00 7.62
N GLU A 434 -28.10 -2.70 8.12
CA GLU A 434 -28.70 -1.35 8.06
C GLU A 434 -27.94 -0.30 8.91
N CYS A 435 -27.16 -0.76 9.92
CA CYS A 435 -26.35 0.10 10.78
C CYS A 435 -24.90 0.24 10.28
N LEU A 436 -24.53 -0.49 9.24
CA LEU A 436 -23.19 -0.47 8.69
C LEU A 436 -23.05 0.57 7.57
N PRO A 437 -21.87 1.13 7.38
CA PRO A 437 -21.56 1.87 6.16
C PRO A 437 -21.66 0.95 4.94
N ALA A 438 -21.34 1.49 3.75
CA ALA A 438 -21.38 0.70 2.52
C ALA A 438 -20.53 -0.57 2.62
N THR A 439 -21.10 -1.70 2.16
CA THR A 439 -20.45 -3.01 2.12
C THR A 439 -20.50 -3.57 0.70
N GLU A 440 -19.60 -4.51 0.39
CA GLU A 440 -19.58 -5.20 -0.90
C GLU A 440 -19.25 -6.69 -0.74
N PRO A 441 -19.72 -7.57 -1.66
CA PRO A 441 -19.35 -8.99 -1.65
C PRO A 441 -17.83 -9.18 -1.78
N ALA A 442 -17.28 -10.19 -1.11
CA ALA A 442 -15.84 -10.35 -0.97
C ALA A 442 -15.31 -11.78 -1.26
N PHE A 443 -15.97 -12.58 -2.09
CA PHE A 443 -15.36 -13.77 -2.69
C PHE A 443 -14.19 -13.39 -3.60
N ALA A 444 -14.37 -12.30 -4.36
CA ALA A 444 -13.34 -11.65 -5.15
C ALA A 444 -13.12 -10.23 -4.64
N THR A 445 -11.86 -9.77 -4.64
CA THR A 445 -11.48 -8.40 -4.29
C THR A 445 -10.42 -7.90 -5.26
N THR A 446 -10.19 -6.58 -5.34
CA THR A 446 -9.06 -6.08 -6.10
C THR A 446 -7.74 -6.38 -5.39
N ILE A 447 -6.65 -6.56 -6.14
CA ILE A 447 -5.31 -6.72 -5.57
C ILE A 447 -4.96 -5.53 -4.66
N HIS A 448 -5.36 -4.31 -5.02
CA HIS A 448 -5.19 -3.13 -4.17
C HIS A 448 -5.86 -3.28 -2.79
N LYS A 449 -7.13 -3.72 -2.75
CA LYS A 449 -7.87 -3.92 -1.49
C LYS A 449 -7.38 -5.11 -0.68
N SER A 450 -6.58 -5.99 -1.27
CA SER A 450 -5.94 -7.11 -0.58
C SER A 450 -4.65 -6.73 0.15
N GLN A 451 -4.14 -5.50 -0.04
CA GLN A 451 -2.96 -5.02 0.70
C GLN A 451 -3.19 -5.14 2.21
N GLY A 452 -2.16 -5.52 2.96
CA GLY A 452 -2.27 -5.84 4.38
C GLY A 452 -3.04 -7.14 4.70
N SER A 453 -3.52 -7.89 3.68
CA SER A 453 -4.21 -9.19 3.84
C SER A 453 -3.32 -10.32 3.36
N GLU A 454 -3.60 -11.54 3.89
CA GLU A 454 -2.95 -12.78 3.47
C GLU A 454 -3.98 -13.89 3.43
N PHE A 455 -3.81 -14.83 2.51
CA PHE A 455 -4.72 -15.94 2.27
C PHE A 455 -3.92 -17.24 2.17
N ASN A 456 -4.54 -18.38 2.50
CA ASN A 456 -3.85 -19.65 2.32
C ASN A 456 -3.58 -19.90 0.84
N ASP A 457 -4.60 -19.76 -0.01
CA ASP A 457 -4.47 -19.85 -1.47
C ASP A 457 -5.12 -18.67 -2.18
N VAL A 458 -4.62 -18.32 -3.36
CA VAL A 458 -5.20 -17.23 -4.17
C VAL A 458 -5.41 -17.66 -5.62
N ALA A 459 -6.48 -17.14 -6.24
CA ALA A 459 -6.61 -17.10 -7.68
C ALA A 459 -6.44 -15.66 -8.15
N ILE A 460 -5.51 -15.40 -9.05
CA ILE A 460 -5.25 -14.06 -9.60
C ILE A 460 -5.88 -14.00 -10.99
N VAL A 461 -6.66 -12.95 -11.26
CA VAL A 461 -7.32 -12.74 -12.56
C VAL A 461 -6.83 -11.44 -13.16
N LEU A 462 -6.15 -11.53 -14.29
CA LEU A 462 -5.70 -10.40 -15.09
C LEU A 462 -6.49 -10.33 -16.40
N PRO A 463 -6.83 -9.14 -16.91
CA PRO A 463 -7.45 -9.01 -18.24
C PRO A 463 -6.48 -9.51 -19.32
N PRO A 464 -6.97 -10.25 -20.34
CA PRO A 464 -6.09 -10.93 -21.31
C PRO A 464 -5.56 -10.04 -22.44
N ASP A 465 -5.98 -8.78 -22.51
CA ASP A 465 -5.64 -7.86 -23.60
C ASP A 465 -4.18 -7.36 -23.57
N GLY A 466 -3.48 -7.47 -22.43
CA GLY A 466 -2.10 -7.02 -22.25
C GLY A 466 -1.89 -5.48 -22.28
N VAL A 467 -2.96 -4.70 -22.47
CA VAL A 467 -2.86 -3.23 -22.66
C VAL A 467 -3.40 -2.41 -21.50
N SER A 468 -4.09 -3.02 -20.54
CA SER A 468 -4.62 -2.31 -19.38
C SER A 468 -3.50 -1.55 -18.63
N PRO A 469 -3.69 -0.26 -18.29
CA PRO A 469 -2.70 0.52 -17.54
C PRO A 469 -2.43 -0.04 -16.13
N LEU A 470 -3.34 -0.85 -15.59
CA LEU A 470 -3.18 -1.51 -14.29
C LEU A 470 -2.29 -2.76 -14.33
N LEU A 471 -1.92 -3.27 -15.52
CA LEU A 471 -1.00 -4.39 -15.64
C LEU A 471 0.43 -3.89 -15.41
N THR A 472 0.84 -3.89 -14.16
CA THR A 472 2.18 -3.48 -13.73
C THR A 472 2.85 -4.56 -12.91
N ARG A 473 4.16 -4.44 -12.75
CA ARG A 473 5.00 -5.34 -11.96
C ARG A 473 4.48 -5.47 -10.54
N GLU A 474 4.16 -4.36 -9.93
CA GLU A 474 3.70 -4.26 -8.55
C GLU A 474 2.34 -4.94 -8.35
N ILE A 475 1.44 -4.91 -9.36
CA ILE A 475 0.15 -5.61 -9.33
C ILE A 475 0.38 -7.12 -9.26
N LEU A 476 1.18 -7.66 -10.17
CA LEU A 476 1.42 -9.10 -10.23
C LEU A 476 2.20 -9.57 -9.00
N TYR A 477 3.27 -8.86 -8.63
CA TYR A 477 4.05 -9.15 -7.43
C TYR A 477 3.19 -9.13 -6.16
N THR A 478 2.38 -8.07 -5.97
CA THR A 478 1.51 -7.97 -4.80
C THR A 478 0.50 -9.11 -4.78
N GLY A 479 -0.14 -9.42 -5.91
CA GLY A 479 -1.10 -10.52 -5.99
C GLY A 479 -0.49 -11.87 -5.61
N ILE A 480 0.67 -12.21 -6.18
CA ILE A 480 1.39 -13.46 -5.92
C ILE A 480 1.77 -13.56 -4.44
N THR A 481 2.27 -12.48 -3.87
CA THR A 481 2.76 -12.48 -2.49
C THR A 481 1.67 -12.42 -1.42
N ARG A 482 0.38 -12.38 -1.79
CA ARG A 482 -0.76 -12.49 -0.84
C ARG A 482 -1.00 -13.91 -0.37
N THR A 483 -0.46 -14.93 -1.04
CA THR A 483 -0.64 -16.32 -0.61
C THR A 483 0.33 -16.74 0.50
N LYS A 484 -0.09 -17.77 1.24
CA LYS A 484 0.80 -18.55 2.13
C LYS A 484 1.08 -19.95 1.54
N GLY A 485 0.23 -20.41 0.63
CA GLY A 485 0.29 -21.74 0.02
C GLY A 485 0.41 -21.67 -1.50
N GLY A 486 -0.72 -21.68 -2.22
CA GLY A 486 -0.76 -21.80 -3.67
C GLY A 486 -1.28 -20.58 -4.42
N VAL A 487 -0.84 -20.45 -5.68
CA VAL A 487 -1.31 -19.43 -6.63
C VAL A 487 -1.88 -20.08 -7.87
N ARG A 488 -3.08 -19.65 -8.29
CA ARG A 488 -3.61 -19.97 -9.61
C ARG A 488 -3.79 -18.70 -10.42
N LEU A 489 -3.04 -18.57 -11.51
CA LEU A 489 -3.07 -17.38 -12.36
C LEU A 489 -3.97 -17.61 -13.57
N TYR A 490 -4.98 -16.76 -13.74
CA TYR A 490 -5.84 -16.64 -14.92
C TYR A 490 -5.42 -15.38 -15.69
N ALA A 491 -4.68 -15.53 -16.77
CA ALA A 491 -4.12 -14.44 -17.56
C ALA A 491 -3.81 -14.88 -18.98
N SER A 492 -3.56 -13.95 -19.90
CA SER A 492 -2.84 -14.25 -21.13
C SER A 492 -1.33 -14.11 -20.94
N GLU A 493 -0.54 -14.70 -21.82
CA GLU A 493 0.92 -14.50 -21.85
C GLU A 493 1.27 -13.03 -22.03
N ALA A 494 0.54 -12.31 -22.91
CA ALA A 494 0.71 -10.86 -23.11
C ALA A 494 0.48 -10.05 -21.84
N SER A 495 -0.48 -10.45 -20.99
CA SER A 495 -0.74 -9.76 -19.71
C SER A 495 0.36 -10.02 -18.68
N VAL A 496 0.92 -11.24 -18.64
CA VAL A 496 2.06 -11.56 -17.78
C VAL A 496 3.29 -10.78 -18.22
N GLU A 497 3.56 -10.73 -19.53
CA GLU A 497 4.68 -9.97 -20.11
C GLU A 497 4.53 -8.46 -19.80
N ALA A 498 3.34 -7.89 -20.03
CA ALA A 498 3.05 -6.50 -19.69
C ALA A 498 3.31 -6.21 -18.21
N CYS A 499 2.87 -7.08 -17.30
CA CYS A 499 3.14 -6.94 -15.87
C CYS A 499 4.63 -6.99 -15.54
N CYS A 500 5.43 -7.82 -16.21
CA CYS A 500 6.86 -7.90 -15.95
C CYS A 500 7.61 -6.65 -16.42
N ILE A 501 7.25 -6.13 -17.60
CA ILE A 501 7.97 -5.01 -18.24
C ILE A 501 7.59 -3.67 -17.61
N LYS A 502 6.30 -3.45 -17.31
CA LYS A 502 5.78 -2.17 -16.86
C LYS A 502 5.89 -2.02 -15.35
N ALA A 503 6.72 -1.08 -14.89
CA ALA A 503 6.72 -0.61 -13.51
C ALA A 503 5.82 0.63 -13.35
N VAL A 504 5.33 0.87 -12.14
CA VAL A 504 4.65 2.12 -11.80
C VAL A 504 5.70 3.23 -11.74
N GLU A 505 5.68 4.11 -12.71
CA GLU A 505 6.48 5.34 -12.70
C GLU A 505 5.57 6.49 -12.28
N ARG A 506 6.00 7.26 -11.28
CA ARG A 506 5.34 8.50 -10.85
C ARG A 506 6.34 9.61 -10.81
N VAL A 507 5.99 10.73 -11.45
CA VAL A 507 6.87 11.90 -11.51
C VAL A 507 6.90 12.59 -10.15
N THR A 508 8.11 12.75 -9.62
CA THR A 508 8.42 13.38 -8.34
C THR A 508 9.72 14.16 -8.44
N GLY A 509 9.89 15.17 -7.62
CA GLY A 509 11.16 15.90 -7.46
C GLY A 509 11.94 15.51 -6.19
N LEU A 510 11.45 14.54 -5.38
CA LEU A 510 12.18 14.05 -4.20
C LEU A 510 13.55 13.48 -4.56
N ILE A 511 13.65 12.85 -5.72
CA ILE A 511 14.91 12.36 -6.25
C ILE A 511 15.36 13.34 -7.33
N LYS A 512 16.33 14.19 -7.01
CA LYS A 512 16.94 15.05 -8.05
C LYS A 512 17.59 14.14 -9.09
N PRO A 513 17.32 14.36 -10.41
CA PRO A 513 18.08 13.67 -11.45
C PRO A 513 19.56 13.89 -11.19
N HIS A 514 20.36 12.87 -11.40
CA HIS A 514 21.81 12.98 -11.29
C HIS A 514 22.31 14.11 -12.22
N SER A 515 22.77 15.22 -11.63
CA SER A 515 23.61 16.21 -12.31
C SER A 515 25.00 15.64 -12.52
#